data_9cdf8f4867795713371dfbec0ec5e671
#
_entry.id   9cdf8f4867795713371dfbec0ec5e671
#
_cell.length_a   1.000
_cell.length_b   1.000
_cell.length_c   1.000
_cell.angle_alpha   90.00
_cell.angle_beta   90.00
_cell.angle_gamma   90.00
#
_symmetry.space_group_name_H-M   'P 1'
#
loop_
_entity.id
_entity.type
_entity.pdbx_description
1 polymer ?
#
loop_
_entity_poly.entity_id
_entity_poly.type
_entity_poly.pdbx_seq_one_letter_code
_entity_poly.pdbx_strand_id
1 'polypeptide(L)'
;MINIFSFSHLIEPKKIFKPVIKNYSKTIAGLDFMSVSADKYEALRFRLMVIERLKLLKRMFSYKELSSITGVPETVLCRYIKGSIIPSYDQAERIWHALNKMVDIRKLILEKLEVIGEGFVDLSQIISDPYMLQYIAQHVYMLFAGKRVTKVLAPAVNGIPFATAIALTFQVPLVIARRTRNINVIDYIEGSYIGPSADIITFYVPKRMIKRKDEVLIVDDIVRTGKTLRTMVKIVERVKAIISGAVILVGIGEAWKKEINIPVDVIVQLPEALK
;
A
#
# COMPACT_ATOMS: atom_id res chain seq x y z
N MET A 1 -31.07 27.88 8.34
CA MET A 1 -30.29 27.24 9.43
C MET A 1 -30.36 25.74 9.21
N ILE A 2 -29.45 25.19 8.40
CA ILE A 2 -29.38 23.75 8.11
C ILE A 2 -28.32 23.15 9.04
N ASN A 3 -28.79 22.27 9.85
CA ASN A 3 -28.15 21.66 11.01
C ASN A 3 -26.90 20.85 10.60
N ILE A 4 -25.70 21.28 11.00
CA ILE A 4 -24.37 20.72 10.68
C ILE A 4 -24.10 19.40 11.45
N PHE A 5 -25.09 18.85 12.15
CA PHE A 5 -24.93 17.68 13.04
C PHE A 5 -25.52 16.37 12.52
N SER A 6 -25.74 16.20 11.22
CA SER A 6 -26.39 14.98 10.68
C SER A 6 -25.46 14.01 9.97
N PHE A 7 -24.13 14.05 10.18
CA PHE A 7 -23.20 13.01 9.66
C PHE A 7 -22.90 11.88 10.65
N SER A 8 -23.56 11.87 11.81
CA SER A 8 -23.40 10.80 12.81
C SER A 8 -24.25 9.53 12.52
N HIS A 9 -25.06 9.52 11.46
CA HIS A 9 -25.95 8.38 11.13
C HIS A 9 -25.57 7.59 9.89
N LEU A 10 -24.45 7.90 9.24
CA LEU A 10 -23.93 7.05 8.19
C LEU A 10 -22.78 6.21 8.77
N ILE A 11 -23.11 4.94 9.05
CA ILE A 11 -22.20 3.86 9.40
C ILE A 11 -21.70 3.91 10.84
N GLU A 12 -22.52 3.44 11.78
CA GLU A 12 -21.94 2.75 12.94
C GLU A 12 -21.06 1.62 12.39
N PRO A 13 -19.72 1.61 12.64
CA PRO A 13 -18.93 0.43 12.36
C PRO A 13 -19.54 -0.68 13.19
N LYS A 14 -19.98 -1.77 12.52
CA LYS A 14 -20.47 -2.98 13.19
C LYS A 14 -19.58 -3.20 14.41
N LYS A 15 -20.15 -3.35 15.58
CA LYS A 15 -19.57 -3.36 16.95
C LYS A 15 -18.37 -4.31 17.18
N ILE A 16 -17.67 -4.79 16.15
CA ILE A 16 -16.65 -5.82 16.21
C ILE A 16 -15.24 -5.24 16.40
N PHE A 17 -15.00 -3.94 16.16
CA PHE A 17 -13.65 -3.36 16.16
C PHE A 17 -13.45 -2.23 17.18
N LYS A 18 -13.43 -2.56 18.47
CA LYS A 18 -12.70 -1.81 19.50
C LYS A 18 -11.79 -2.83 20.21
N PRO A 19 -10.55 -2.58 20.51
CA PRO A 19 -9.53 -1.57 20.24
C PRO A 19 -8.14 -2.14 19.87
N VAL A 20 -7.55 -1.80 18.77
CA VAL A 20 -6.07 -1.94 18.59
C VAL A 20 -5.53 -0.69 17.88
N ILE A 21 -5.82 0.48 18.43
CA ILE A 21 -5.27 1.75 17.93
C ILE A 21 -4.27 2.29 18.97
N LYS A 22 -3.22 1.55 19.25
CA LYS A 22 -2.08 2.11 20.00
C LYS A 22 -0.81 1.63 19.31
N ASN A 23 -0.11 2.51 18.61
CA ASN A 23 1.31 2.53 18.30
C ASN A 23 1.75 2.87 16.86
N TYR A 24 0.88 3.31 15.95
CA TYR A 24 1.36 3.64 14.58
C TYR A 24 1.40 5.14 14.23
N SER A 25 1.02 6.04 15.12
CA SER A 25 1.11 7.49 14.88
C SER A 25 2.53 8.04 14.87
N LYS A 26 3.53 7.25 15.28
CA LYS A 26 4.94 7.69 15.33
C LYS A 26 5.70 7.56 14.01
N THR A 27 5.26 6.72 13.07
CA THR A 27 6.05 6.42 11.86
C THR A 27 5.87 7.47 10.76
N ILE A 28 4.72 8.14 10.68
CA ILE A 28 4.47 9.16 9.63
C ILE A 28 4.83 10.58 10.08
N ALA A 29 4.81 10.86 11.39
CA ALA A 29 5.15 12.17 11.94
C ALA A 29 6.66 12.49 11.96
N GLY A 30 7.52 11.51 11.68
CA GLY A 30 8.98 11.63 11.74
C GLY A 30 9.70 11.46 10.40
N LEU A 31 8.99 11.45 9.28
CA LEU A 31 9.62 11.47 7.96
C LEU A 31 10.17 12.88 7.71
N ASP A 32 11.47 13.02 7.90
CA ASP A 32 12.22 14.21 7.55
C ASP A 32 12.27 14.34 6.02
N PHE A 33 11.27 15.03 5.44
CA PHE A 33 11.16 15.30 4.00
C PHE A 33 12.33 16.15 3.46
N MET A 34 13.17 16.70 4.36
CA MET A 34 14.28 17.59 3.98
C MET A 34 15.36 16.93 3.12
N SER A 35 15.46 15.59 3.10
CA SER A 35 16.43 14.90 2.23
C SER A 35 15.97 14.75 0.77
N VAL A 36 14.66 14.88 0.49
CA VAL A 36 14.07 14.73 -0.86
C VAL A 36 14.19 16.03 -1.68
N SER A 37 14.51 17.16 -1.06
CA SER A 37 14.61 18.45 -1.75
C SER A 37 15.81 18.58 -2.71
N ALA A 38 16.74 17.64 -2.70
CA ALA A 38 17.95 17.68 -3.53
C ALA A 38 17.68 17.35 -5.01
N ASP A 39 16.63 16.56 -5.33
CA ASP A 39 16.26 16.20 -6.69
C ASP A 39 15.00 16.96 -7.15
N LYS A 40 15.18 17.87 -8.13
CA LYS A 40 14.09 18.67 -8.72
C LYS A 40 12.98 17.80 -9.32
N TYR A 41 13.33 16.62 -9.85
CA TYR A 41 12.36 15.70 -10.44
C TYR A 41 11.48 15.09 -9.34
N GLU A 42 12.05 14.59 -8.26
CA GLU A 42 11.30 14.00 -7.15
C GLU A 42 10.42 15.06 -6.44
N ALA A 43 10.91 16.29 -6.28
CA ALA A 43 10.11 17.38 -5.75
C ALA A 43 8.91 17.72 -6.65
N LEU A 44 9.08 17.74 -7.97
CA LEU A 44 7.97 17.95 -8.91
C LEU A 44 6.98 16.77 -8.87
N ARG A 45 7.48 15.56 -8.84
CA ARG A 45 6.69 14.34 -8.75
C ARG A 45 5.83 14.30 -7.50
N PHE A 46 6.39 14.65 -6.35
CA PHE A 46 5.63 14.77 -5.10
C PHE A 46 4.50 15.81 -5.21
N ARG A 47 4.76 16.99 -5.78
CA ARG A 47 3.76 18.04 -5.99
C ARG A 47 2.61 17.57 -6.90
N LEU A 48 2.91 16.83 -7.95
CA LEU A 48 1.92 16.23 -8.84
C LEU A 48 1.14 15.12 -8.13
N MET A 49 1.80 14.28 -7.31
CA MET A 49 1.14 13.24 -6.52
C MET A 49 0.14 13.82 -5.52
N VAL A 50 0.42 14.98 -4.93
CA VAL A 50 -0.53 15.69 -4.05
C VAL A 50 -1.76 16.14 -4.83
N ILE A 51 -1.61 16.62 -6.06
CA ILE A 51 -2.74 16.94 -6.94
C ILE A 51 -3.59 15.70 -7.24
N GLU A 52 -2.95 14.59 -7.59
CA GLU A 52 -3.67 13.32 -7.84
C GLU A 52 -4.41 12.85 -6.58
N ARG A 53 -3.80 12.98 -5.41
CA ARG A 53 -4.45 12.66 -4.13
C ARG A 53 -5.68 13.55 -3.88
N LEU A 54 -5.59 14.85 -4.16
CA LEU A 54 -6.75 15.76 -4.09
C LEU A 54 -7.85 15.36 -5.07
N LYS A 55 -7.52 14.93 -6.31
CA LYS A 55 -8.50 14.41 -7.28
C LYS A 55 -9.21 13.17 -6.77
N LEU A 56 -8.47 12.22 -6.17
CA LEU A 56 -9.04 11.02 -5.58
C LEU A 56 -10.01 11.36 -4.45
N LEU A 57 -9.58 12.21 -3.52
CA LEU A 57 -10.38 12.61 -2.37
C LEU A 57 -11.58 13.51 -2.75
N LYS A 58 -11.50 14.27 -3.85
CA LYS A 58 -12.63 15.06 -4.38
C LYS A 58 -13.84 14.20 -4.75
N ARG A 59 -13.67 12.90 -4.96
CA ARG A 59 -14.77 11.96 -5.19
C ARG A 59 -15.57 11.68 -3.92
N MET A 60 -14.96 11.86 -2.75
CA MET A 60 -15.53 11.60 -1.43
C MET A 60 -15.88 12.88 -0.68
N PHE A 61 -15.15 13.99 -0.93
CA PHE A 61 -15.26 15.26 -0.23
C PHE A 61 -15.60 16.39 -1.20
N SER A 62 -16.42 17.34 -0.75
CA SER A 62 -16.67 18.61 -1.44
C SER A 62 -15.44 19.52 -1.42
N TYR A 63 -15.40 20.56 -2.26
CA TYR A 63 -14.34 21.58 -2.19
C TYR A 63 -14.31 22.28 -0.83
N LYS A 64 -15.47 22.53 -0.23
CA LYS A 64 -15.60 23.16 1.10
C LYS A 64 -14.96 22.31 2.19
N GLU A 65 -15.21 20.98 2.19
CA GLU A 65 -14.60 20.06 3.14
C GLU A 65 -13.09 19.96 2.93
N LEU A 66 -12.62 19.82 1.69
CA LEU A 66 -11.20 19.80 1.37
C LEU A 66 -10.51 21.13 1.77
N SER A 67 -11.19 22.27 1.60
CA SER A 67 -10.71 23.58 2.04
C SER A 67 -10.58 23.63 3.56
N SER A 68 -11.58 23.14 4.29
CA SER A 68 -11.54 23.04 5.75
C SER A 68 -10.41 22.14 6.25
N ILE A 69 -10.17 21.01 5.57
CA ILE A 69 -9.09 20.05 5.92
C ILE A 69 -7.71 20.66 5.65
N THR A 70 -7.52 21.24 4.48
CA THR A 70 -6.18 21.63 3.99
C THR A 70 -5.80 23.08 4.31
N GLY A 71 -6.77 23.90 4.71
CA GLY A 71 -6.59 25.35 4.86
C GLY A 71 -6.39 26.10 3.54
N VAL A 72 -6.59 25.42 2.39
CA VAL A 72 -6.43 26.02 1.05
C VAL A 72 -7.78 26.48 0.54
N PRO A 73 -7.93 27.74 0.02
CA PRO A 73 -9.20 28.23 -0.51
C PRO A 73 -9.76 27.32 -1.62
N GLU A 74 -11.08 27.16 -1.66
CA GLU A 74 -11.79 26.30 -2.63
C GLU A 74 -11.43 26.63 -4.09
N THR A 75 -11.28 27.91 -4.42
CA THR A 75 -10.89 28.37 -5.75
C THR A 75 -9.48 27.91 -6.14
N VAL A 76 -8.55 27.87 -5.19
CA VAL A 76 -7.18 27.40 -5.40
C VAL A 76 -7.16 25.88 -5.52
N LEU A 77 -7.90 25.15 -4.65
CA LEU A 77 -8.05 23.69 -4.76
C LEU A 77 -8.64 23.29 -6.12
N CYS A 78 -9.65 24.03 -6.61
CA CYS A 78 -10.21 23.79 -7.94
C CYS A 78 -9.15 23.93 -9.03
N ARG A 79 -8.28 24.95 -8.95
CA ARG A 79 -7.20 25.16 -9.92
C ARG A 79 -6.12 24.08 -9.84
N TYR A 80 -5.79 23.58 -8.63
CA TYR A 80 -4.90 22.41 -8.45
C TYR A 80 -5.50 21.16 -9.09
N ILE A 81 -6.75 20.82 -8.76
CA ILE A 81 -7.44 19.63 -9.24
C ILE A 81 -7.62 19.66 -10.78
N LYS A 82 -7.88 20.85 -11.36
CA LYS A 82 -7.95 21.03 -12.82
C LYS A 82 -6.58 21.04 -13.50
N GLY A 83 -5.49 21.08 -12.73
CA GLY A 83 -4.13 21.15 -13.27
C GLY A 83 -3.73 22.52 -13.82
N SER A 84 -4.53 23.59 -13.56
CA SER A 84 -4.23 24.95 -14.02
C SER A 84 -3.02 25.56 -13.32
N ILE A 85 -2.74 25.12 -12.10
CA ILE A 85 -1.57 25.50 -11.32
C ILE A 85 -1.07 24.29 -10.52
N ILE A 86 0.21 24.31 -10.15
CA ILE A 86 0.84 23.29 -9.32
C ILE A 86 1.22 23.93 -7.99
N PRO A 87 0.94 23.32 -6.81
CA PRO A 87 1.33 23.87 -5.52
C PRO A 87 2.86 23.97 -5.43
N SER A 88 3.39 24.94 -4.66
CA SER A 88 4.82 24.90 -4.26
C SER A 88 5.10 23.63 -3.46
N TYR A 89 6.38 23.30 -3.26
CA TYR A 89 6.75 22.11 -2.47
C TYR A 89 6.19 22.22 -1.04
N ASP A 90 6.42 23.32 -0.35
CA ASP A 90 5.93 23.56 1.02
C ASP A 90 4.40 23.52 1.11
N GLN A 91 3.71 24.02 0.08
CA GLN A 91 2.25 23.95 0.05
C GLN A 91 1.77 22.50 -0.17
N ALA A 92 2.44 21.74 -1.04
CA ALA A 92 2.14 20.34 -1.27
C ALA A 92 2.36 19.50 0.02
N GLU A 93 3.44 19.77 0.74
CA GLU A 93 3.74 19.13 2.01
C GLU A 93 2.68 19.42 3.08
N ARG A 94 2.27 20.69 3.24
CA ARG A 94 1.17 21.06 4.15
C ARG A 94 -0.14 20.37 3.80
N ILE A 95 -0.50 20.34 2.51
CA ILE A 95 -1.70 19.64 2.03
C ILE A 95 -1.61 18.16 2.35
N TRP A 96 -0.47 17.51 2.04
CA TRP A 96 -0.24 16.09 2.29
C TRP A 96 -0.43 15.73 3.77
N HIS A 97 0.21 16.48 4.67
CA HIS A 97 0.08 16.26 6.12
C HIS A 97 -1.35 16.46 6.61
N ALA A 98 -2.03 17.50 6.15
CA ALA A 98 -3.41 17.77 6.52
C ALA A 98 -4.35 16.63 6.08
N LEU A 99 -4.22 16.15 4.85
CA LEU A 99 -5.00 15.04 4.32
C LEU A 99 -4.73 13.73 5.08
N ASN A 100 -3.48 13.42 5.38
CA ASN A 100 -3.13 12.20 6.13
C ASN A 100 -3.62 12.22 7.58
N LYS A 101 -3.70 13.39 8.20
CA LYS A 101 -4.22 13.55 9.56
C LYS A 101 -5.73 13.32 9.61
N MET A 102 -6.46 13.73 8.57
CA MET A 102 -7.92 13.68 8.55
C MET A 102 -8.48 12.41 7.90
N VAL A 103 -7.79 11.86 6.91
CA VAL A 103 -8.22 10.69 6.16
C VAL A 103 -7.36 9.48 6.56
N ASP A 104 -7.86 8.67 7.48
CA ASP A 104 -7.19 7.44 7.88
C ASP A 104 -7.43 6.34 6.83
N ILE A 105 -6.36 5.98 6.11
CA ILE A 105 -6.38 4.94 5.08
C ILE A 105 -6.86 3.58 5.61
N ARG A 106 -6.56 3.29 6.87
CA ARG A 106 -6.98 2.03 7.51
C ARG A 106 -8.49 1.96 7.67
N LYS A 107 -9.12 3.08 8.06
CA LYS A 107 -10.59 3.15 8.15
C LYS A 107 -11.22 2.93 6.79
N LEU A 108 -10.70 3.57 5.73
CA LEU A 108 -11.22 3.39 4.38
C LEU A 108 -11.11 1.94 3.89
N ILE A 109 -10.03 1.24 4.25
CA ILE A 109 -9.84 -0.17 3.92
C ILE A 109 -10.81 -1.03 4.74
N LEU A 110 -10.93 -0.79 6.06
CA LEU A 110 -11.81 -1.54 6.96
C LEU A 110 -13.30 -1.41 6.59
N GLU A 111 -13.73 -0.27 6.06
CA GLU A 111 -15.11 -0.06 5.59
C GLU A 111 -15.47 -0.89 4.35
N LYS A 112 -14.47 -1.24 3.53
CA LYS A 112 -14.64 -2.03 2.30
C LYS A 112 -14.24 -3.49 2.45
N LEU A 113 -13.58 -3.84 3.55
CA LEU A 113 -13.14 -5.19 3.83
C LEU A 113 -14.31 -5.99 4.40
N GLU A 114 -14.54 -7.19 3.88
CA GLU A 114 -15.55 -8.10 4.40
C GLU A 114 -14.89 -9.30 5.08
N VAL A 115 -15.38 -9.65 6.27
CA VAL A 115 -14.97 -10.87 6.97
C VAL A 115 -15.98 -11.97 6.65
N ILE A 116 -15.52 -13.05 6.03
CA ILE A 116 -16.34 -14.19 5.62
C ILE A 116 -16.00 -15.39 6.51
N GLY A 117 -16.96 -15.82 7.33
CA GLY A 117 -16.80 -16.98 8.21
C GLY A 117 -15.61 -16.86 9.18
N GLU A 118 -15.06 -17.99 9.58
CA GLU A 118 -13.98 -18.04 10.55
C GLU A 118 -12.62 -17.65 9.95
N GLY A 119 -12.35 -16.35 9.89
CA GLY A 119 -11.02 -15.81 9.59
C GLY A 119 -10.66 -15.66 8.10
N PHE A 120 -11.62 -15.73 7.19
CA PHE A 120 -11.43 -15.34 5.80
C PHE A 120 -11.76 -13.86 5.61
N VAL A 121 -10.95 -13.20 4.77
CA VAL A 121 -11.11 -11.79 4.46
C VAL A 121 -11.28 -11.64 2.96
N ASP A 122 -12.38 -11.00 2.56
CA ASP A 122 -12.59 -10.61 1.16
C ASP A 122 -12.11 -9.18 0.94
N LEU A 123 -11.19 -9.02 -0.01
CA LEU A 123 -10.62 -7.75 -0.44
C LEU A 123 -11.13 -7.33 -1.82
N SER A 124 -12.11 -8.02 -2.39
CA SER A 124 -12.58 -7.81 -3.77
C SER A 124 -12.98 -6.37 -4.03
N GLN A 125 -13.67 -5.72 -3.06
CA GLN A 125 -14.07 -4.32 -3.20
C GLN A 125 -12.90 -3.34 -3.20
N ILE A 126 -11.76 -3.72 -2.61
CA ILE A 126 -10.55 -2.89 -2.55
C ILE A 126 -9.70 -3.13 -3.80
N ILE A 127 -9.44 -4.38 -4.14
CA ILE A 127 -8.55 -4.73 -5.25
C ILE A 127 -9.16 -4.45 -6.63
N SER A 128 -10.48 -4.35 -6.73
CA SER A 128 -11.19 -3.96 -7.96
C SER A 128 -11.40 -2.44 -8.09
N ASP A 129 -11.15 -1.66 -7.03
CA ASP A 129 -11.29 -0.20 -7.05
C ASP A 129 -9.94 0.46 -7.40
N PRO A 130 -9.73 0.94 -8.65
CA PRO A 130 -8.47 1.53 -9.07
C PRO A 130 -8.11 2.81 -8.28
N TYR A 131 -9.11 3.53 -7.78
CA TYR A 131 -8.88 4.74 -6.99
C TYR A 131 -8.38 4.42 -5.60
N MET A 132 -8.96 3.38 -4.98
CA MET A 132 -8.48 2.89 -3.69
C MET A 132 -7.06 2.35 -3.81
N LEU A 133 -6.78 1.53 -4.83
CA LEU A 133 -5.44 1.02 -5.09
C LEU A 133 -4.42 2.14 -5.31
N GLN A 134 -4.77 3.17 -6.09
CA GLN A 134 -3.90 4.32 -6.31
C GLN A 134 -3.67 5.12 -5.01
N TYR A 135 -4.70 5.32 -4.20
CA TYR A 135 -4.59 6.01 -2.90
C TYR A 135 -3.66 5.25 -1.95
N ILE A 136 -3.79 3.91 -1.87
CA ILE A 136 -2.93 3.06 -1.05
C ILE A 136 -1.50 3.05 -1.60
N ALA A 137 -1.32 2.96 -2.92
CA ALA A 137 0.01 2.96 -3.54
C ALA A 137 0.78 4.27 -3.31
N GLN A 138 0.10 5.42 -3.32
CA GLN A 138 0.71 6.70 -2.94
C GLN A 138 1.14 6.72 -1.47
N HIS A 139 0.35 6.13 -0.58
CA HIS A 139 0.72 5.99 0.83
C HIS A 139 1.99 5.13 0.98
N VAL A 140 2.03 3.97 0.29
CA VAL A 140 3.21 3.07 0.27
C VAL A 140 4.43 3.78 -0.29
N TYR A 141 4.28 4.56 -1.37
CA TYR A 141 5.39 5.33 -1.93
C TYR A 141 6.03 6.24 -0.90
N MET A 142 5.22 6.90 -0.09
CA MET A 142 5.72 7.78 0.98
C MET A 142 6.35 7.00 2.15
N LEU A 143 5.85 5.81 2.50
CA LEU A 143 6.50 4.94 3.51
C LEU A 143 7.93 4.52 3.10
N PHE A 144 8.18 4.45 1.81
CA PHE A 144 9.47 4.10 1.23
C PHE A 144 10.26 5.30 0.71
N ALA A 145 9.86 6.53 1.07
CA ALA A 145 10.61 7.73 0.72
C ALA A 145 12.05 7.62 1.26
N GLY A 146 13.04 7.91 0.39
CA GLY A 146 14.46 7.77 0.72
C GLY A 146 15.01 6.32 0.63
N LYS A 147 14.18 5.30 0.43
CA LYS A 147 14.65 3.94 0.12
C LYS A 147 14.65 3.73 -1.40
N ARG A 148 15.69 3.11 -1.87
CA ARG A 148 15.75 2.74 -3.28
C ARG A 148 14.91 1.47 -3.50
N VAL A 149 14.03 1.52 -4.51
CA VAL A 149 13.25 0.38 -5.00
C VAL A 149 13.45 0.32 -6.51
N THR A 150 13.94 -0.81 -7.02
CA THR A 150 14.15 -1.01 -8.47
C THR A 150 13.19 -2.02 -9.07
N LYS A 151 12.54 -2.81 -8.22
CA LYS A 151 11.55 -3.82 -8.63
C LYS A 151 10.51 -4.05 -7.55
N VAL A 152 9.30 -4.36 -7.97
CA VAL A 152 8.26 -4.91 -7.11
C VAL A 152 8.14 -6.40 -7.40
N LEU A 153 8.11 -7.24 -6.37
CA LEU A 153 7.86 -8.69 -6.47
C LEU A 153 6.55 -9.03 -5.78
N ALA A 154 5.66 -9.71 -6.48
CA ALA A 154 4.39 -10.16 -5.90
C ALA A 154 4.09 -11.63 -6.23
N PRO A 155 3.54 -12.42 -5.29
CA PRO A 155 3.00 -13.74 -5.58
C PRO A 155 1.68 -13.63 -6.36
N ALA A 156 1.45 -14.56 -7.29
CA ALA A 156 0.15 -14.67 -7.97
C ALA A 156 -0.86 -15.36 -6.99
N VAL A 157 -2.17 -14.94 -6.99
CA VAL A 157 -2.90 -14.17 -7.98
C VAL A 157 -3.43 -12.86 -7.38
N ASN A 158 -4.00 -12.87 -6.17
CA ASN A 158 -4.85 -11.81 -5.62
C ASN A 158 -4.08 -10.51 -5.34
N GLY A 159 -2.82 -10.61 -4.94
CA GLY A 159 -1.96 -9.44 -4.69
C GLY A 159 -1.53 -8.67 -5.95
N ILE A 160 -1.76 -9.21 -7.17
CA ILE A 160 -1.28 -8.59 -8.42
C ILE A 160 -1.85 -7.18 -8.65
N PRO A 161 -3.17 -6.91 -8.50
CA PRO A 161 -3.69 -5.55 -8.73
C PRO A 161 -3.05 -4.52 -7.80
N PHE A 162 -2.89 -4.86 -6.53
CA PHE A 162 -2.24 -4.01 -5.52
C PHE A 162 -0.75 -3.77 -5.87
N ALA A 163 -0.02 -4.84 -6.18
CA ALA A 163 1.37 -4.74 -6.59
C ALA A 163 1.56 -3.95 -7.89
N THR A 164 0.61 -4.05 -8.83
CA THR A 164 0.62 -3.27 -10.08
C THR A 164 0.49 -1.77 -9.78
N ALA A 165 -0.46 -1.39 -8.92
CA ALA A 165 -0.64 0.01 -8.54
C ALA A 165 0.64 0.58 -7.86
N ILE A 166 1.29 -0.22 -7.00
CA ILE A 166 2.56 0.15 -6.38
C ILE A 166 3.67 0.27 -7.44
N ALA A 167 3.83 -0.71 -8.31
CA ALA A 167 4.87 -0.70 -9.35
C ALA A 167 4.73 0.52 -10.28
N LEU A 168 3.50 0.86 -10.68
CA LEU A 168 3.21 2.06 -11.46
C LEU A 168 3.56 3.35 -10.69
N THR A 169 3.22 3.41 -9.41
CA THR A 169 3.51 4.58 -8.56
C THR A 169 5.02 4.75 -8.35
N PHE A 170 5.77 3.66 -8.17
CA PHE A 170 7.24 3.69 -8.10
C PHE A 170 7.93 3.82 -9.45
N GLN A 171 7.20 3.61 -10.57
CA GLN A 171 7.74 3.58 -11.94
C GLN A 171 8.83 2.51 -12.11
N VAL A 172 8.62 1.33 -11.53
CA VAL A 172 9.56 0.20 -11.60
C VAL A 172 8.86 -1.06 -12.15
N PRO A 173 9.62 -2.01 -12.72
CA PRO A 173 9.05 -3.26 -13.21
C PRO A 173 8.40 -4.08 -12.09
N LEU A 174 7.23 -4.67 -12.40
CA LEU A 174 6.58 -5.69 -11.59
C LEU A 174 7.08 -7.08 -11.99
N VAL A 175 7.51 -7.85 -11.03
CA VAL A 175 7.88 -9.27 -11.16
C VAL A 175 6.81 -10.11 -10.48
N ILE A 176 6.20 -11.02 -11.22
CA ILE A 176 5.15 -11.89 -10.69
C ILE A 176 5.74 -13.28 -10.44
N ALA A 177 5.71 -13.73 -9.20
CA ALA A 177 6.01 -15.10 -8.82
C ALA A 177 4.78 -15.98 -9.09
N ARG A 178 4.83 -16.82 -10.13
CA ARG A 178 3.72 -17.64 -10.61
C ARG A 178 3.74 -19.03 -9.98
N ARG A 179 2.60 -19.66 -9.85
CA ARG A 179 2.48 -21.07 -9.42
C ARG A 179 2.74 -22.07 -10.54
N THR A 180 2.78 -21.62 -11.79
CA THR A 180 3.05 -22.46 -12.96
C THR A 180 4.20 -21.87 -13.77
N ARG A 181 4.98 -22.72 -14.41
CA ARG A 181 6.02 -22.32 -15.35
C ARG A 181 5.38 -21.89 -16.68
N ASN A 182 6.01 -20.91 -17.34
CA ASN A 182 5.66 -20.56 -18.70
C ASN A 182 6.53 -21.39 -19.66
N ILE A 183 5.92 -21.97 -20.68
CA ILE A 183 6.61 -22.87 -21.66
C ILE A 183 7.80 -22.17 -22.35
N ASN A 184 7.73 -20.86 -22.52
CA ASN A 184 8.75 -20.10 -23.25
C ASN A 184 9.89 -19.57 -22.36
N VAL A 185 9.98 -19.99 -21.10
CA VAL A 185 11.03 -19.58 -20.17
C VAL A 185 11.80 -20.79 -19.70
N ILE A 186 13.13 -20.79 -19.92
CA ILE A 186 13.99 -21.93 -19.61
C ILE A 186 14.43 -21.92 -18.14
N ASP A 187 14.88 -20.76 -17.64
CA ASP A 187 15.48 -20.63 -16.31
C ASP A 187 14.57 -19.93 -15.31
N TYR A 188 14.34 -20.58 -14.18
CA TYR A 188 13.56 -20.07 -13.07
C TYR A 188 14.34 -20.04 -11.75
N ILE A 189 14.02 -19.05 -10.93
CA ILE A 189 14.25 -19.08 -9.48
C ILE A 189 12.98 -19.66 -8.88
N GLU A 190 13.13 -20.71 -8.07
CA GLU A 190 12.00 -21.40 -7.48
C GLU A 190 12.03 -21.23 -5.95
N GLY A 191 10.87 -21.17 -5.35
CA GLY A 191 10.71 -21.19 -3.91
C GLY A 191 9.48 -22.01 -3.56
N SER A 192 9.58 -22.88 -2.56
CA SER A 192 8.49 -23.78 -2.19
C SER A 192 8.25 -23.77 -0.69
N TYR A 193 7.01 -24.09 -0.30
CA TYR A 193 6.62 -24.37 1.07
C TYR A 193 5.52 -25.43 1.12
N ILE A 194 5.30 -26.02 2.29
CA ILE A 194 4.22 -26.98 2.51
C ILE A 194 2.95 -26.23 2.85
N GLY A 195 1.94 -26.36 2.00
CA GLY A 195 0.61 -25.79 2.16
C GLY A 195 -0.20 -26.39 3.33
N PRO A 196 -1.39 -25.85 3.62
CA PRO A 196 -2.25 -26.37 4.70
C PRO A 196 -2.69 -27.81 4.49
N SER A 197 -2.89 -28.22 3.22
CA SER A 197 -3.28 -29.60 2.84
C SER A 197 -2.11 -30.55 2.66
N ALA A 198 -0.93 -30.22 3.22
CA ALA A 198 0.33 -30.95 3.06
C ALA A 198 0.83 -31.03 1.60
N ASP A 199 0.28 -30.26 0.70
CA ASP A 199 0.73 -30.07 -0.68
C ASP A 199 1.96 -29.17 -0.77
N ILE A 200 2.79 -29.39 -1.80
CA ILE A 200 3.95 -28.53 -2.06
C ILE A 200 3.51 -27.37 -2.97
N ILE A 201 3.48 -26.18 -2.40
CA ILE A 201 3.21 -24.94 -3.15
C ILE A 201 4.54 -24.36 -3.63
N THR A 202 4.73 -24.29 -4.96
CA THR A 202 5.93 -23.76 -5.58
C THR A 202 5.63 -22.47 -6.35
N PHE A 203 6.51 -21.49 -6.18
CA PHE A 203 6.51 -20.25 -6.97
C PHE A 203 7.71 -20.22 -7.91
N TYR A 204 7.48 -19.72 -9.11
CA TYR A 204 8.43 -19.62 -10.20
C TYR A 204 8.60 -18.17 -10.63
N VAL A 205 9.83 -17.67 -10.60
CA VAL A 205 10.22 -16.34 -11.11
C VAL A 205 11.25 -16.54 -12.21
N PRO A 206 11.04 -16.02 -13.44
CA PRO A 206 12.06 -16.09 -14.47
C PRO A 206 13.35 -15.45 -14.00
N LYS A 207 14.47 -16.17 -14.07
CA LYS A 207 15.77 -15.76 -13.49
C LYS A 207 16.26 -14.41 -14.01
N ARG A 208 15.91 -14.07 -15.26
CA ARG A 208 16.26 -12.79 -15.89
C ARG A 208 15.55 -11.57 -15.27
N MET A 209 14.45 -11.78 -14.52
CA MET A 209 13.62 -10.69 -14.02
C MET A 209 14.17 -10.02 -12.75
N ILE A 210 15.00 -10.74 -11.96
CA ILE A 210 15.64 -10.19 -10.75
C ILE A 210 17.16 -10.41 -10.89
N LYS A 211 17.94 -9.35 -10.69
CA LYS A 211 19.40 -9.36 -10.76
C LYS A 211 19.99 -9.01 -9.38
N ARG A 212 21.23 -9.41 -9.13
CA ARG A 212 21.94 -9.16 -7.87
C ARG A 212 21.96 -7.70 -7.41
N LYS A 213 21.95 -6.74 -8.34
CA LYS A 213 21.97 -5.29 -8.03
C LYS A 213 20.58 -4.69 -7.83
N ASP A 214 19.52 -5.48 -8.00
CA ASP A 214 18.16 -5.00 -7.78
C ASP A 214 17.88 -4.83 -6.29
N GLU A 215 17.07 -3.84 -5.98
CA GLU A 215 16.49 -3.57 -4.66
C GLU A 215 14.98 -3.82 -4.76
N VAL A 216 14.54 -4.89 -4.13
CA VAL A 216 13.22 -5.49 -4.35
C VAL A 216 12.28 -5.14 -3.21
N LEU A 217 11.14 -4.55 -3.53
CA LEU A 217 10.00 -4.41 -2.64
C LEU A 217 9.06 -5.59 -2.84
N ILE A 218 8.84 -6.39 -1.79
CA ILE A 218 7.89 -7.51 -1.81
C ILE A 218 6.50 -6.97 -1.45
N VAL A 219 5.48 -7.33 -2.24
CA VAL A 219 4.11 -6.85 -2.05
C VAL A 219 3.15 -8.04 -2.08
N ASP A 220 2.26 -8.13 -1.08
CA ASP A 220 1.20 -9.14 -1.04
C ASP A 220 -0.10 -8.52 -0.51
N ASP A 221 -1.24 -9.14 -0.78
CA ASP A 221 -2.54 -8.70 -0.30
C ASP A 221 -2.79 -9.11 1.16
N ILE A 222 -2.51 -10.37 1.52
CA ILE A 222 -2.76 -10.90 2.85
C ILE A 222 -1.56 -11.68 3.38
N VAL A 223 -1.20 -11.44 4.64
CA VAL A 223 -0.30 -12.31 5.39
C VAL A 223 -1.00 -12.88 6.62
N ARG A 224 -0.93 -14.21 6.80
CA ARG A 224 -1.45 -14.92 7.98
C ARG A 224 -0.38 -15.79 8.62
N THR A 225 0.18 -16.73 7.87
CA THR A 225 1.21 -17.65 8.37
C THR A 225 2.63 -17.22 8.01
N GLY A 226 2.79 -16.26 7.10
CA GLY A 226 4.08 -15.82 6.59
C GLY A 226 4.78 -16.75 5.60
N LYS A 227 4.25 -17.96 5.33
CA LYS A 227 4.90 -18.94 4.44
C LYS A 227 5.15 -18.41 3.03
N THR A 228 4.16 -17.74 2.43
CA THR A 228 4.28 -17.12 1.11
C THR A 228 5.35 -16.02 1.13
N LEU A 229 5.25 -15.09 2.10
CA LEU A 229 6.19 -13.98 2.23
C LEU A 229 7.63 -14.47 2.43
N ARG A 230 7.84 -15.46 3.30
CA ARG A 230 9.14 -16.12 3.51
C ARG A 230 9.68 -16.74 2.22
N THR A 231 8.79 -17.30 1.39
CA THR A 231 9.18 -17.88 0.10
C THR A 231 9.61 -16.77 -0.88
N MET A 232 8.94 -15.64 -0.92
CA MET A 232 9.36 -14.47 -1.71
C MET A 232 10.73 -13.95 -1.25
N VAL A 233 10.95 -13.85 0.07
CA VAL A 233 12.26 -13.49 0.65
C VAL A 233 13.36 -14.42 0.13
N LYS A 234 13.16 -15.75 0.24
CA LYS A 234 14.13 -16.75 -0.23
C LYS A 234 14.41 -16.66 -1.74
N ILE A 235 13.40 -16.33 -2.56
CA ILE A 235 13.58 -16.13 -4.00
C ILE A 235 14.53 -14.96 -4.27
N VAL A 236 14.36 -13.83 -3.57
CA VAL A 236 15.23 -12.65 -3.71
C VAL A 236 16.65 -12.94 -3.22
N GLU A 237 16.79 -13.62 -2.06
CA GLU A 237 18.07 -14.01 -1.48
C GLU A 237 18.88 -14.94 -2.40
N ARG A 238 18.22 -15.89 -3.10
CA ARG A 238 18.90 -16.82 -4.02
C ARG A 238 19.64 -16.12 -5.15
N VAL A 239 19.19 -14.97 -5.60
CA VAL A 239 19.89 -14.13 -6.60
C VAL A 239 20.81 -13.10 -5.97
N LYS A 240 20.91 -13.10 -4.64
CA LYS A 240 21.70 -12.12 -3.86
C LYS A 240 21.29 -10.66 -4.16
N ALA A 241 20.01 -10.43 -4.44
CA ALA A 241 19.43 -9.10 -4.54
C ALA A 241 19.14 -8.54 -3.14
N ILE A 242 18.99 -7.22 -3.05
CA ILE A 242 18.67 -6.53 -1.80
C ILE A 242 17.16 -6.51 -1.62
N ILE A 243 16.68 -6.70 -0.40
CA ILE A 243 15.26 -6.56 -0.06
C ILE A 243 15.09 -5.17 0.58
N SER A 244 14.38 -4.26 -0.10
CA SER A 244 14.05 -2.92 0.43
C SER A 244 13.03 -2.97 1.59
N GLY A 245 12.24 -4.04 1.62
CA GLY A 245 11.19 -4.32 2.61
C GLY A 245 10.04 -5.10 2.01
N ALA A 246 8.99 -5.29 2.79
CA ALA A 246 7.74 -5.85 2.31
C ALA A 246 6.55 -4.95 2.70
N VAL A 247 5.53 -4.92 1.86
CA VAL A 247 4.26 -4.24 2.14
C VAL A 247 3.12 -5.22 1.95
N ILE A 248 2.29 -5.30 2.97
CA ILE A 248 1.12 -6.18 3.01
C ILE A 248 -0.12 -5.33 3.24
N LEU A 249 -1.16 -5.56 2.45
CA LEU A 249 -2.39 -4.80 2.59
C LEU A 249 -3.09 -5.16 3.91
N VAL A 250 -3.23 -6.47 4.21
CA VAL A 250 -3.87 -6.96 5.44
C VAL A 250 -3.04 -8.04 6.10
N GLY A 251 -2.66 -7.82 7.36
CA GLY A 251 -2.07 -8.84 8.24
C GLY A 251 -3.12 -9.45 9.17
N ILE A 252 -3.16 -10.76 9.30
CA ILE A 252 -4.06 -11.49 10.20
C ILE A 252 -3.23 -12.18 11.28
N GLY A 253 -3.52 -11.86 12.54
CA GLY A 253 -2.73 -12.35 13.68
C GLY A 253 -1.28 -11.86 13.66
N GLU A 254 -0.45 -12.45 14.49
CA GLU A 254 0.96 -12.06 14.62
C GLU A 254 1.95 -13.23 14.41
N ALA A 255 1.44 -14.44 14.17
CA ALA A 255 2.26 -15.64 14.04
C ALA A 255 3.31 -15.52 12.92
N TRP A 256 2.96 -14.85 11.82
CA TRP A 256 3.83 -14.61 10.67
C TRP A 256 5.08 -13.78 11.01
N LYS A 257 5.05 -12.92 12.04
CA LYS A 257 6.20 -12.07 12.43
C LYS A 257 7.42 -12.91 12.84
N LYS A 258 7.20 -14.09 13.43
CA LYS A 258 8.29 -14.99 13.85
C LYS A 258 9.04 -15.63 12.68
N GLU A 259 8.40 -15.69 11.53
CA GLU A 259 8.92 -16.35 10.32
C GLU A 259 9.68 -15.39 9.40
N ILE A 260 9.65 -14.09 9.67
CA ILE A 260 10.10 -13.04 8.76
C ILE A 260 11.15 -12.15 9.43
N ASN A 261 12.35 -12.11 8.83
CA ASN A 261 13.51 -11.35 9.34
C ASN A 261 13.80 -10.08 8.51
N ILE A 262 12.82 -9.54 7.81
CA ILE A 262 12.93 -8.30 7.04
C ILE A 262 11.91 -7.28 7.56
N PRO A 263 12.10 -5.98 7.30
CA PRO A 263 11.08 -4.97 7.58
C PRO A 263 9.80 -5.25 6.80
N VAL A 264 8.65 -5.29 7.49
CA VAL A 264 7.33 -5.50 6.90
C VAL A 264 6.39 -4.40 7.38
N ASP A 265 5.85 -3.64 6.43
CA ASP A 265 4.81 -2.65 6.66
C ASP A 265 3.44 -3.28 6.35
N VAL A 266 2.58 -3.40 7.35
CA VAL A 266 1.20 -3.89 7.22
C VAL A 266 0.25 -2.71 7.30
N ILE A 267 -0.55 -2.49 6.24
CA ILE A 267 -1.46 -1.33 6.20
C ILE A 267 -2.61 -1.50 7.20
N VAL A 268 -3.23 -2.68 7.24
CA VAL A 268 -4.30 -3.02 8.19
C VAL A 268 -3.94 -4.30 8.94
N GLN A 269 -3.88 -4.24 10.26
CA GLN A 269 -3.65 -5.41 11.10
C GLN A 269 -4.98 -5.86 11.72
N LEU A 270 -5.34 -7.11 11.50
CA LEU A 270 -6.52 -7.77 12.07
C LEU A 270 -6.11 -8.79 13.14
N PRO A 271 -6.97 -9.05 14.14
CA PRO A 271 -6.72 -10.10 15.12
C PRO A 271 -6.79 -11.50 14.47
N GLU A 272 -6.20 -12.52 15.12
CA GLU A 272 -6.24 -13.92 14.65
C GLU A 272 -7.66 -14.47 14.63
N ALA A 273 -8.43 -14.22 15.69
CA ALA A 273 -9.83 -14.59 15.76
C ALA A 273 -10.70 -13.46 15.19
N LEU A 274 -11.07 -13.61 13.93
CA LEU A 274 -12.11 -12.78 13.31
C LEU A 274 -13.47 -13.43 13.64
N LYS A 275 -14.19 -12.86 14.61
CA LYS A 275 -15.57 -13.27 14.95
C LYS A 275 -16.58 -12.48 14.17
#